data_e33db31277245b7cad8c0c1678c0c8e3
#
_entry.id   e33db31277245b7cad8c0c1678c0c8e3
#
_cell.length_a   1.000
_cell.length_b   1.000
_cell.length_c   1.000
_cell.angle_alpha   90.00
_cell.angle_beta   90.00
_cell.angle_gamma   90.00
#
_symmetry.space_group_name_H-M   'P 1'
#
loop_
_entity.id
_entity.type
_entity.pdbx_description
1 polymer ?
#
loop_
_entity_poly.entity_id
_entity_poly.type
_entity_poly.pdbx_seq_one_letter_code
_entity_poly.pdbx_strand_id
1 'polypeptide(L)'
;MQREATLGRSVSVRGPGMHTGRVARVTIAPAPAGHGIRFAVPGAGPAVPATTVPWIASRMCTALALADGRKLRTIEHLMAALSASVIDNAAITVEGTEIPILDGSASRWCGLIDSAGRVVQERPREVLRIRAPFQVDGMHGFLRAEPAEAFAVDVSTDRLPGFGVLRWAGPIDPASFRTEIARSRSFGNASLIWRTLLKTRLARTLLPAGTRDRLWARSFDAQTVRGDGPEPTLAQPEHSRPIGPDTDARMHPRDREPLLRGARPGRVAILLGGRVLGGARFPDEPVRHKILDLVGDLALAGRPILGRIVANCPTHALTFAFLTELMRHPECWEVVTLAEAGPGNAATT
;
A
#
# COMPACT_ATOMS: atom_id res chain seq x y z
N MET A 1 -0.89 0.85 -29.73
CA MET A 1 -1.75 0.94 -28.51
C MET A 1 -1.28 -0.07 -27.49
N GLN A 2 -1.05 0.36 -26.26
CA GLN A 2 -0.82 -0.59 -25.17
C GLN A 2 -2.08 -1.43 -24.96
N ARG A 3 -1.90 -2.71 -24.66
CA ARG A 3 -2.99 -3.67 -24.46
C ARG A 3 -2.98 -4.19 -23.03
N GLU A 4 -4.15 -4.63 -22.57
CA GLU A 4 -4.25 -5.32 -21.27
C GLU A 4 -3.37 -6.57 -21.25
N ALA A 5 -3.04 -7.03 -20.06
CA ALA A 5 -2.23 -8.22 -19.88
C ALA A 5 -2.70 -9.04 -18.68
N THR A 6 -2.42 -10.34 -18.78
CA THR A 6 -2.64 -11.33 -17.73
C THR A 6 -1.37 -12.17 -17.51
N LEU A 7 -1.41 -13.12 -16.56
CA LEU A 7 -0.33 -14.07 -16.36
C LEU A 7 -0.33 -15.15 -17.43
N GLY A 8 0.84 -15.73 -17.75
CA GLY A 8 0.97 -16.86 -18.68
C GLY A 8 0.56 -18.20 -18.06
N ARG A 9 0.68 -18.33 -16.74
CA ARG A 9 0.27 -19.53 -15.99
C ARG A 9 -0.08 -19.18 -14.55
N SER A 10 -0.76 -20.09 -13.87
CA SER A 10 -1.03 -19.95 -12.44
C SER A 10 0.23 -20.14 -11.61
N VAL A 11 0.34 -19.34 -10.55
CA VAL A 11 1.40 -19.44 -9.54
C VAL A 11 0.79 -19.40 -8.15
N SER A 12 1.43 -20.06 -7.19
CA SER A 12 0.93 -20.10 -5.82
C SER A 12 2.06 -19.86 -4.82
N VAL A 13 1.70 -19.29 -3.69
CA VAL A 13 2.60 -19.15 -2.54
C VAL A 13 1.83 -19.39 -1.25
N ARG A 14 2.53 -19.88 -0.23
CA ARG A 14 1.99 -20.11 1.11
C ARG A 14 2.86 -19.39 2.13
N GLY A 15 2.22 -18.75 3.10
CA GLY A 15 2.93 -18.06 4.17
C GLY A 15 1.99 -17.52 5.24
N PRO A 16 2.53 -17.05 6.36
CA PRO A 16 1.72 -16.42 7.41
C PRO A 16 1.35 -14.98 7.04
N GLY A 17 0.16 -14.57 7.46
CA GLY A 17 -0.27 -13.16 7.45
C GLY A 17 0.49 -12.33 8.49
N MET A 18 0.59 -11.03 8.24
CA MET A 18 1.25 -10.06 9.12
C MET A 18 0.51 -9.88 10.44
N HIS A 19 -0.81 -9.73 10.36
CA HIS A 19 -1.65 -9.38 11.51
C HIS A 19 -2.20 -10.60 12.22
N THR A 20 -2.73 -11.57 11.48
CA THR A 20 -3.31 -12.79 12.04
C THR A 20 -2.27 -13.81 12.47
N GLY A 21 -1.10 -13.82 11.82
CA GLY A 21 -0.08 -14.86 11.97
C GLY A 21 -0.52 -16.22 11.43
N ARG A 22 -1.75 -16.34 10.92
CA ARG A 22 -2.27 -17.57 10.32
C ARG A 22 -1.66 -17.79 8.94
N VAL A 23 -1.43 -19.03 8.59
CA VAL A 23 -0.92 -19.39 7.27
C VAL A 23 -2.07 -19.37 6.27
N ALA A 24 -1.86 -18.67 5.16
CA ALA A 24 -2.75 -18.67 4.01
C ALA A 24 -2.01 -19.15 2.77
N ARG A 25 -2.74 -19.66 1.79
CA ARG A 25 -2.27 -19.92 0.43
C ARG A 25 -2.92 -18.93 -0.51
N VAL A 26 -2.12 -18.32 -1.37
CA VAL A 26 -2.58 -17.46 -2.46
C VAL A 26 -2.22 -18.12 -3.77
N THR A 27 -3.21 -18.24 -4.64
CA THR A 27 -3.03 -18.67 -6.04
C THR A 27 -3.43 -17.51 -6.94
N ILE A 28 -2.54 -17.10 -7.83
CA ILE A 28 -2.78 -16.06 -8.83
C ILE A 28 -2.86 -16.78 -10.18
N ALA A 29 -4.01 -16.70 -10.83
CA ALA A 29 -4.27 -17.36 -12.10
C ALA A 29 -4.51 -16.34 -13.22
N PRO A 30 -4.22 -16.71 -14.48
CA PRO A 30 -4.64 -15.92 -15.64
C PRO A 30 -6.15 -15.67 -15.62
N ALA A 31 -6.55 -14.55 -16.18
CA ALA A 31 -7.96 -14.20 -16.35
C ALA A 31 -8.21 -13.57 -17.73
N PRO A 32 -9.43 -13.65 -18.29
CA PRO A 32 -9.75 -13.07 -19.58
C PRO A 32 -9.64 -11.54 -19.58
N ALA A 33 -9.50 -10.95 -20.75
CA ALA A 33 -9.47 -9.50 -20.93
C ALA A 33 -10.74 -8.85 -20.34
N GLY A 34 -10.57 -7.73 -19.66
CA GLY A 34 -11.65 -7.04 -18.96
C GLY A 34 -12.11 -7.66 -17.65
N HIS A 35 -11.48 -8.75 -17.19
CA HIS A 35 -11.80 -9.36 -15.90
C HIS A 35 -11.43 -8.47 -14.72
N GLY A 36 -10.34 -7.68 -14.85
CA GLY A 36 -9.75 -6.94 -13.75
C GLY A 36 -9.09 -7.86 -12.72
N ILE A 37 -8.73 -7.29 -11.58
CA ILE A 37 -8.20 -8.06 -10.44
C ILE A 37 -9.35 -8.44 -9.51
N ARG A 38 -9.56 -9.75 -9.31
CA ARG A 38 -10.62 -10.25 -8.45
C ARG A 38 -10.09 -11.23 -7.41
N PHE A 39 -10.63 -11.13 -6.19
CA PHE A 39 -10.27 -11.99 -5.07
C PHE A 39 -11.43 -12.94 -4.72
N ALA A 40 -11.12 -14.22 -4.65
CA ALA A 40 -12.01 -15.27 -4.19
C ALA A 40 -11.47 -15.88 -2.89
N VAL A 41 -12.33 -16.01 -1.88
CA VAL A 41 -12.02 -16.73 -0.65
C VAL A 41 -13.02 -17.90 -0.57
N PRO A 42 -12.57 -19.16 -0.56
CA PRO A 42 -13.46 -20.31 -0.50
C PRO A 42 -14.47 -20.22 0.63
N GLY A 43 -15.74 -20.41 0.32
CA GLY A 43 -16.84 -20.32 1.28
C GLY A 43 -17.23 -18.90 1.69
N ALA A 44 -16.74 -17.85 1.03
CA ALA A 44 -17.09 -16.45 1.31
C ALA A 44 -18.06 -15.84 0.28
N GLY A 45 -18.59 -16.64 -0.63
CA GLY A 45 -19.43 -16.18 -1.73
C GLY A 45 -18.66 -15.93 -3.02
N PRO A 46 -19.20 -15.13 -3.95
CA PRO A 46 -18.58 -14.86 -5.23
C PRO A 46 -17.27 -14.08 -5.10
N ALA A 47 -16.42 -14.16 -6.14
CA ALA A 47 -15.20 -13.38 -6.22
C ALA A 47 -15.51 -11.87 -6.25
N VAL A 48 -14.82 -11.11 -5.42
CA VAL A 48 -14.98 -9.66 -5.30
C VAL A 48 -13.90 -8.93 -6.10
N PRO A 49 -14.26 -7.96 -6.96
CA PRO A 49 -13.28 -7.15 -7.64
C PRO A 49 -12.57 -6.21 -6.65
N ALA A 50 -11.28 -6.00 -6.86
CA ALA A 50 -10.50 -5.10 -6.02
C ALA A 50 -11.02 -3.64 -6.04
N THR A 51 -11.83 -3.28 -7.03
CA THR A 51 -12.20 -1.90 -7.35
C THR A 51 -13.61 -1.47 -6.95
N THR A 52 -14.52 -2.39 -6.69
CA THR A 52 -15.96 -2.09 -6.47
C THR A 52 -16.45 -2.37 -5.06
N VAL A 53 -15.62 -2.90 -4.21
CA VAL A 53 -15.99 -3.22 -2.83
C VAL A 53 -15.72 -2.00 -1.95
N PRO A 54 -16.60 -1.66 -1.01
CA PRO A 54 -16.29 -0.64 -0.02
C PRO A 54 -14.98 -1.01 0.66
N TRP A 55 -13.98 -0.20 0.46
CA TRP A 55 -12.69 -0.40 1.10
C TRP A 55 -12.89 -0.24 2.60
N ILE A 56 -12.32 -1.17 3.33
CA ILE A 56 -12.30 -1.03 4.77
C ILE A 56 -10.88 -0.62 5.13
N ALA A 57 -10.72 0.64 5.51
CA ALA A 57 -9.50 1.07 6.16
C ALA A 57 -9.29 0.18 7.39
N SER A 58 -8.40 -0.77 7.28
CA SER A 58 -7.91 -1.52 8.41
C SER A 58 -6.77 -0.71 9.04
N ARG A 59 -6.63 -0.76 10.34
CA ARG A 59 -5.74 0.10 11.12
C ARG A 59 -4.28 0.13 10.64
N MET A 60 -3.82 -0.85 9.85
CA MET A 60 -2.42 -0.99 9.44
C MET A 60 -2.28 -1.72 8.10
N CYS A 61 -3.34 -1.90 7.33
CA CYS A 61 -3.31 -2.57 6.04
C CYS A 61 -4.57 -2.26 5.24
N THR A 62 -4.54 -2.54 3.97
CA THR A 62 -5.70 -2.50 3.09
C THR A 62 -6.49 -3.80 3.18
N ALA A 63 -7.80 -3.70 3.32
CA ALA A 63 -8.69 -4.84 3.42
C ALA A 63 -9.89 -4.72 2.47
N LEU A 64 -10.34 -5.86 1.93
CA LEU A 64 -11.58 -5.99 1.17
C LEU A 64 -12.66 -6.61 2.04
N ALA A 65 -13.90 -6.10 1.92
CA ALA A 65 -15.07 -6.74 2.48
C ALA A 65 -15.48 -7.92 1.58
N LEU A 66 -15.70 -9.08 2.17
CA LEU A 66 -16.25 -10.26 1.50
C LEU A 66 -17.76 -10.31 1.65
N ALA A 67 -18.43 -11.03 0.76
CA ALA A 67 -19.90 -11.10 0.74
C ALA A 67 -20.52 -11.67 2.03
N ASP A 68 -19.80 -12.51 2.76
CA ASP A 68 -20.20 -13.09 4.04
C ASP A 68 -19.85 -12.24 5.27
N GLY A 69 -19.39 -10.99 5.08
CA GLY A 69 -18.99 -10.07 6.14
C GLY A 69 -17.57 -10.27 6.67
N ARG A 70 -16.83 -11.30 6.21
CA ARG A 70 -15.41 -11.43 6.52
C ARG A 70 -14.59 -10.36 5.79
N LYS A 71 -13.36 -10.15 6.26
CA LYS A 71 -12.39 -9.22 5.65
C LYS A 71 -11.20 -10.02 5.11
N LEU A 72 -10.80 -9.75 3.87
CA LEU A 72 -9.51 -10.17 3.33
C LEU A 72 -8.50 -9.03 3.52
N ARG A 73 -7.43 -9.28 4.27
CA ARG A 73 -6.47 -8.25 4.73
C ARG A 73 -5.16 -8.27 3.96
N THR A 74 -4.42 -7.15 4.01
CA THR A 74 -3.02 -7.00 3.56
C THR A 74 -2.87 -7.25 2.05
N ILE A 75 -3.75 -6.66 1.24
CA ILE A 75 -3.74 -6.84 -0.22
C ILE A 75 -2.77 -5.88 -0.92
N GLU A 76 -2.36 -4.80 -0.27
CA GLU A 76 -1.61 -3.68 -0.84
C GLU A 76 -0.31 -4.10 -1.53
N HIS A 77 0.48 -5.00 -0.94
CA HIS A 77 1.76 -5.42 -1.52
C HIS A 77 1.58 -6.25 -2.80
N LEU A 78 0.55 -7.11 -2.82
CA LEU A 78 0.20 -7.88 -4.02
C LEU A 78 -0.35 -6.97 -5.11
N MET A 79 -1.23 -6.02 -4.75
CA MET A 79 -1.76 -5.04 -5.70
C MET A 79 -0.66 -4.16 -6.29
N ALA A 80 0.31 -3.72 -5.47
CA ALA A 80 1.48 -2.97 -5.95
C ALA A 80 2.31 -3.78 -6.95
N ALA A 81 2.55 -5.06 -6.67
CA ALA A 81 3.31 -5.94 -7.53
C ALA A 81 2.59 -6.20 -8.88
N LEU A 82 1.27 -6.44 -8.86
CA LEU A 82 0.47 -6.63 -10.07
C LEU A 82 0.45 -5.36 -10.92
N SER A 83 0.18 -4.20 -10.31
CA SER A 83 0.16 -2.90 -10.97
C SER A 83 1.51 -2.59 -11.63
N ALA A 84 2.60 -2.70 -10.88
CA ALA A 84 3.95 -2.44 -11.39
C ALA A 84 4.44 -3.49 -12.40
N SER A 85 3.88 -4.69 -12.41
CA SER A 85 4.16 -5.71 -13.43
C SER A 85 3.26 -5.58 -14.66
N VAL A 86 2.42 -4.56 -14.70
CA VAL A 86 1.48 -4.32 -15.82
C VAL A 86 0.59 -5.55 -16.06
N ILE A 87 0.01 -6.08 -14.97
CA ILE A 87 -1.01 -7.13 -15.00
C ILE A 87 -2.36 -6.48 -14.72
N ASP A 88 -3.21 -6.48 -15.70
CA ASP A 88 -4.54 -5.85 -15.64
C ASP A 88 -5.61 -6.86 -15.24
N ASN A 89 -5.43 -8.14 -15.57
CA ASN A 89 -6.42 -9.19 -15.37
C ASN A 89 -5.81 -10.39 -14.61
N ALA A 90 -6.35 -10.70 -13.43
CA ALA A 90 -5.96 -11.88 -12.66
C ALA A 90 -7.10 -12.36 -11.74
N ALA A 91 -7.27 -13.68 -11.67
CA ALA A 91 -8.13 -14.34 -10.70
C ALA A 91 -7.28 -14.80 -9.50
N ILE A 92 -7.57 -14.27 -8.31
CA ILE A 92 -6.78 -14.52 -7.11
C ILE A 92 -7.62 -15.31 -6.12
N THR A 93 -7.19 -16.53 -5.80
CA THR A 93 -7.83 -17.35 -4.77
C THR A 93 -6.99 -17.32 -3.49
N VAL A 94 -7.64 -17.05 -2.37
CA VAL A 94 -7.00 -16.97 -1.06
C VAL A 94 -7.64 -17.98 -0.10
N GLU A 95 -6.90 -19.03 0.21
CA GLU A 95 -7.26 -19.97 1.27
C GLU A 95 -6.80 -19.40 2.62
N GLY A 96 -7.61 -18.51 3.19
CA GLY A 96 -7.34 -17.75 4.40
C GLY A 96 -8.08 -16.42 4.45
N THR A 97 -7.74 -15.57 5.41
CA THR A 97 -8.36 -14.25 5.60
C THR A 97 -7.36 -13.09 5.51
N GLU A 98 -6.12 -13.40 5.16
CA GLU A 98 -5.04 -12.42 5.04
C GLU A 98 -4.03 -12.89 4.00
N ILE A 99 -3.59 -11.98 3.13
CA ILE A 99 -2.51 -12.24 2.17
C ILE A 99 -1.20 -12.47 2.94
N PRO A 100 -0.39 -13.50 2.58
CA PRO A 100 0.91 -13.73 3.21
C PRO A 100 1.84 -12.53 3.12
N ILE A 101 2.44 -12.15 4.25
CA ILE A 101 3.38 -11.01 4.29
C ILE A 101 4.71 -11.31 3.59
N LEU A 102 5.04 -12.59 3.40
CA LEU A 102 6.29 -13.07 2.83
C LEU A 102 7.52 -12.50 3.57
N ASP A 103 8.33 -11.69 2.88
CA ASP A 103 9.48 -11.00 3.46
C ASP A 103 9.18 -9.53 3.86
N GLY A 104 7.92 -9.13 3.84
CA GLY A 104 7.47 -7.78 4.18
C GLY A 104 7.55 -6.79 3.03
N SER A 105 7.92 -7.21 1.83
CA SER A 105 8.07 -6.36 0.65
C SER A 105 7.22 -6.88 -0.53
N ALA A 106 7.18 -6.12 -1.63
CA ALA A 106 6.56 -6.56 -2.88
C ALA A 106 7.51 -7.40 -3.77
N SER A 107 8.81 -7.47 -3.45
CA SER A 107 9.82 -8.10 -4.30
C SER A 107 9.51 -9.58 -4.59
N ARG A 108 9.07 -10.34 -3.57
CA ARG A 108 8.72 -11.76 -3.75
C ARG A 108 7.45 -11.94 -4.58
N TRP A 109 6.50 -11.01 -4.51
CA TRP A 109 5.32 -10.99 -5.35
C TRP A 109 5.70 -10.71 -6.80
N CYS A 110 6.56 -9.72 -7.07
CA CYS A 110 7.11 -9.46 -8.40
C CYS A 110 7.79 -10.71 -8.97
N GLY A 111 8.65 -11.38 -8.19
CA GLY A 111 9.32 -12.61 -8.64
C GLY A 111 8.37 -13.75 -8.98
N LEU A 112 7.26 -13.92 -8.25
CA LEU A 112 6.22 -14.89 -8.56
C LEU A 112 5.51 -14.54 -9.88
N ILE A 113 5.14 -13.26 -10.07
CA ILE A 113 4.50 -12.77 -11.29
C ILE A 113 5.44 -12.95 -12.49
N ASP A 114 6.71 -12.59 -12.33
CA ASP A 114 7.73 -12.78 -13.39
C ASP A 114 7.88 -14.26 -13.76
N SER A 115 7.86 -15.16 -12.78
CA SER A 115 7.92 -16.61 -13.02
C SER A 115 6.70 -17.15 -13.75
N ALA A 116 5.54 -16.49 -13.59
CA ALA A 116 4.32 -16.86 -14.32
C ALA A 116 4.37 -16.47 -15.79
N GLY A 117 5.20 -15.48 -16.13
CA GLY A 117 5.21 -14.82 -17.42
C GLY A 117 4.02 -13.86 -17.60
N ARG A 118 4.15 -12.95 -18.54
CA ARG A 118 3.12 -11.97 -18.90
C ARG A 118 2.61 -12.24 -20.31
N VAL A 119 1.30 -12.31 -20.48
CA VAL A 119 0.63 -12.50 -21.77
C VAL A 119 -0.20 -11.27 -22.09
N VAL A 120 0.09 -10.65 -23.23
CA VAL A 120 -0.66 -9.50 -23.74
C VAL A 120 -1.98 -10.00 -24.34
N GLN A 121 -3.07 -9.29 -24.06
CA GLN A 121 -4.43 -9.59 -24.50
C GLN A 121 -4.88 -8.62 -25.59
N GLU A 122 -6.02 -8.88 -26.22
CA GLU A 122 -6.45 -8.07 -27.38
C GLU A 122 -7.07 -6.73 -26.98
N ARG A 123 -7.62 -6.62 -25.77
CA ARG A 123 -8.30 -5.40 -25.32
C ARG A 123 -7.31 -4.25 -25.14
N PRO A 124 -7.59 -3.04 -25.67
CA PRO A 124 -6.81 -1.84 -25.40
C PRO A 124 -6.75 -1.55 -23.90
N ARG A 125 -5.57 -1.14 -23.41
CA ARG A 125 -5.36 -0.77 -22.02
C ARG A 125 -5.86 0.63 -21.77
N GLU A 126 -6.79 0.78 -20.85
CA GLU A 126 -7.31 2.05 -20.40
C GLU A 126 -6.54 2.53 -19.17
N VAL A 127 -6.33 3.84 -19.08
CA VAL A 127 -5.72 4.50 -17.91
C VAL A 127 -6.59 5.68 -17.48
N LEU A 128 -6.50 6.02 -16.20
CA LEU A 128 -7.11 7.19 -15.61
C LEU A 128 -6.10 8.34 -15.69
N ARG A 129 -6.29 9.26 -16.65
CA ARG A 129 -5.45 10.45 -16.82
C ARG A 129 -5.94 11.54 -15.91
N ILE A 130 -5.04 12.12 -15.11
CA ILE A 130 -5.32 13.32 -14.33
C ILE A 130 -5.28 14.55 -15.26
N ARG A 131 -6.36 15.34 -15.26
CA ARG A 131 -6.54 16.54 -16.09
C ARG A 131 -6.35 17.84 -15.33
N ALA A 132 -6.73 17.85 -14.06
CA ALA A 132 -6.59 19.01 -13.19
C ALA A 132 -6.01 18.59 -11.84
N PRO A 133 -5.30 19.49 -11.15
CA PRO A 133 -4.85 19.22 -9.79
C PRO A 133 -6.03 18.92 -8.86
N PHE A 134 -5.88 17.88 -8.06
CA PHE A 134 -6.88 17.47 -7.06
C PHE A 134 -6.20 17.07 -5.77
N GLN A 135 -6.63 17.59 -4.63
CA GLN A 135 -6.01 17.33 -3.34
C GLN A 135 -7.04 16.94 -2.29
N VAL A 136 -6.63 16.02 -1.43
CA VAL A 136 -7.33 15.68 -0.19
C VAL A 136 -6.37 15.81 0.98
N ASP A 137 -6.79 16.56 1.99
CA ASP A 137 -6.03 16.75 3.22
C ASP A 137 -6.47 15.74 4.28
N GLY A 138 -5.50 15.11 4.94
CA GLY A 138 -5.70 14.26 6.10
C GLY A 138 -5.29 14.98 7.39
N MET A 139 -5.54 14.34 8.53
CA MET A 139 -5.17 14.90 9.84
C MET A 139 -3.67 15.23 9.96
N HIS A 140 -2.82 14.56 9.21
CA HIS A 140 -1.37 14.59 9.39
C HIS A 140 -0.58 14.70 8.10
N GLY A 141 -1.22 14.98 7.00
CA GLY A 141 -0.60 15.03 5.70
C GLY A 141 -1.64 15.23 4.61
N PHE A 142 -1.21 15.15 3.36
CA PHE A 142 -2.09 15.32 2.21
C PHE A 142 -1.72 14.34 1.09
N LEU A 143 -2.64 14.18 0.15
CA LEU A 143 -2.42 13.49 -1.11
C LEU A 143 -2.98 14.33 -2.24
N ARG A 144 -2.15 14.63 -3.23
CA ARG A 144 -2.47 15.47 -4.38
C ARG A 144 -2.13 14.76 -5.67
N ALA A 145 -3.05 14.76 -6.63
CA ALA A 145 -2.79 14.39 -8.01
C ALA A 145 -2.55 15.64 -8.86
N GLU A 146 -1.63 15.53 -9.80
CA GLU A 146 -1.28 16.55 -10.78
C GLU A 146 -1.23 15.93 -12.18
N PRO A 147 -1.60 16.68 -13.24
CA PRO A 147 -1.38 16.24 -14.62
C PRO A 147 0.10 15.92 -14.87
N ALA A 148 0.36 14.79 -15.52
CA ALA A 148 1.71 14.41 -15.99
C ALA A 148 1.60 13.37 -17.11
N GLU A 149 2.66 13.29 -17.94
CA GLU A 149 2.72 12.37 -19.10
C GLU A 149 3.09 10.94 -18.71
N ALA A 150 3.46 10.69 -17.44
CA ALA A 150 3.77 9.37 -16.91
C ALA A 150 3.30 9.26 -15.46
N PHE A 151 3.17 8.04 -14.96
CA PHE A 151 2.93 7.85 -13.53
C PHE A 151 4.21 8.11 -12.75
N ALA A 152 4.17 9.09 -11.88
CA ALA A 152 5.26 9.47 -10.99
C ALA A 152 4.75 9.77 -9.59
N VAL A 153 5.61 9.64 -8.60
CA VAL A 153 5.29 9.97 -7.21
C VAL A 153 6.35 10.89 -6.60
N ASP A 154 5.92 11.69 -5.63
CA ASP A 154 6.78 12.51 -4.78
C ASP A 154 6.24 12.41 -3.36
N VAL A 155 6.86 11.54 -2.56
CA VAL A 155 6.36 11.20 -1.24
C VAL A 155 7.35 11.61 -0.17
N SER A 156 6.85 12.30 0.85
CA SER A 156 7.62 12.68 2.02
C SER A 156 6.96 12.20 3.32
N THR A 157 7.75 12.07 4.37
CA THR A 157 7.28 11.82 5.74
C THR A 157 8.28 12.35 6.76
N ASP A 158 7.79 13.05 7.76
CA ASP A 158 8.54 13.59 8.90
C ASP A 158 8.15 12.94 10.24
N ARG A 159 7.19 12.01 10.19
CA ARG A 159 6.57 11.41 11.39
C ARG A 159 7.23 10.13 11.88
N LEU A 160 8.45 9.87 11.46
CA LEU A 160 9.22 8.71 11.89
C LEU A 160 10.28 9.16 12.91
N PRO A 161 10.09 8.88 14.21
CA PRO A 161 10.98 9.38 15.25
C PRO A 161 12.44 9.03 14.98
N GLY A 162 13.30 10.04 14.98
CA GLY A 162 14.74 9.92 14.78
C GLY A 162 15.20 9.83 13.32
N PHE A 163 14.30 9.78 12.33
CA PHE A 163 14.68 9.75 10.92
C PHE A 163 14.72 11.13 10.25
N GLY A 164 14.13 12.16 10.88
CA GLY A 164 13.94 13.46 10.23
C GLY A 164 12.96 13.36 9.05
N VAL A 165 13.10 14.26 8.09
CA VAL A 165 12.29 14.22 6.85
C VAL A 165 12.89 13.21 5.90
N LEU A 166 12.13 12.19 5.56
CA LEU A 166 12.44 11.27 4.46
C LEU A 166 11.61 11.66 3.24
N ARG A 167 12.24 11.67 2.05
CA ARG A 167 11.57 11.95 0.78
C ARG A 167 12.14 11.08 -0.32
N TRP A 168 11.26 10.62 -1.20
CA TRP A 168 11.62 9.99 -2.46
C TRP A 168 10.70 10.49 -3.56
N ALA A 169 11.25 10.80 -4.73
CA ALA A 169 10.49 11.23 -5.91
C ALA A 169 11.07 10.59 -7.16
N GLY A 170 10.20 10.17 -8.06
CA GLY A 170 10.59 9.57 -9.33
C GLY A 170 9.42 8.92 -10.07
N PRO A 171 9.67 8.42 -11.28
CA PRO A 171 8.70 7.67 -12.06
C PRO A 171 8.47 6.29 -11.42
N ILE A 172 7.27 5.77 -11.60
CA ILE A 172 6.87 4.41 -11.21
C ILE A 172 6.52 3.63 -12.49
N ASP A 173 7.50 3.00 -13.04
CA ASP A 173 7.40 2.03 -14.13
C ASP A 173 7.89 0.65 -13.66
N PRO A 174 7.77 -0.43 -14.48
CA PRO A 174 8.18 -1.78 -14.07
C PRO A 174 9.63 -1.89 -13.62
N ALA A 175 10.56 -1.13 -14.20
CA ALA A 175 11.99 -1.18 -13.88
C ALA A 175 12.28 -0.41 -12.60
N SER A 176 11.85 0.86 -12.52
CA SER A 176 12.05 1.72 -11.35
C SER A 176 11.37 1.14 -10.10
N PHE A 177 10.15 0.60 -10.23
CA PHE A 177 9.50 -0.05 -9.08
C PHE A 177 10.31 -1.23 -8.55
N ARG A 178 10.83 -2.10 -9.43
CA ARG A 178 11.62 -3.27 -8.99
C ARG A 178 12.92 -2.90 -8.32
N THR A 179 13.62 -1.92 -8.87
CA THR A 179 14.96 -1.52 -8.38
C THR A 179 14.87 -0.64 -7.13
N GLU A 180 13.92 0.30 -7.12
CA GLU A 180 13.87 1.36 -6.12
C GLU A 180 12.84 1.13 -5.01
N ILE A 181 11.71 0.45 -5.29
CA ILE A 181 10.58 0.39 -4.37
C ILE A 181 10.32 -1.02 -3.85
N ALA A 182 10.24 -2.00 -4.75
CA ALA A 182 9.70 -3.34 -4.44
C ALA A 182 10.39 -4.05 -3.27
N ARG A 183 11.66 -3.76 -2.98
CA ARG A 183 12.44 -4.39 -1.91
C ARG A 183 12.21 -3.76 -0.53
N SER A 184 11.56 -2.60 -0.43
CA SER A 184 11.29 -1.94 0.85
C SER A 184 10.30 -2.75 1.69
N ARG A 185 10.62 -2.94 2.96
CA ARG A 185 9.80 -3.78 3.87
C ARG A 185 8.80 -2.95 4.65
N SER A 186 7.66 -3.58 4.97
CA SER A 186 6.79 -3.10 6.04
C SER A 186 7.62 -2.78 7.27
N PHE A 187 7.27 -1.72 7.96
CA PHE A 187 8.02 -1.28 9.13
C PHE A 187 7.11 -1.04 10.33
N GLY A 188 7.71 -1.07 11.51
CA GLY A 188 7.03 -0.70 12.73
C GLY A 188 8.02 -0.16 13.76
N ASN A 189 7.58 0.82 14.55
CA ASN A 189 8.36 1.31 15.68
C ASN A 189 8.58 0.20 16.70
N ALA A 190 9.79 0.10 17.23
CA ALA A 190 10.12 -0.84 18.29
C ALA A 190 9.15 -0.75 19.47
N SER A 191 8.71 0.45 19.86
CA SER A 191 7.70 0.68 20.89
C SER A 191 6.35 0.03 20.56
N LEU A 192 5.88 0.13 19.31
CA LEU A 192 4.63 -0.49 18.89
C LEU A 192 4.73 -2.02 18.89
N ILE A 193 5.84 -2.55 18.39
CA ILE A 193 6.12 -3.99 18.38
C ILE A 193 6.22 -4.52 19.81
N TRP A 194 6.94 -3.84 20.70
CA TRP A 194 7.03 -4.17 22.13
C TRP A 194 5.67 -4.11 22.82
N ARG A 195 4.86 -3.08 22.58
CA ARG A 195 3.50 -2.99 23.13
C ARG A 195 2.63 -4.17 22.70
N THR A 196 2.76 -4.62 21.46
CA THR A 196 2.02 -5.77 20.94
C THR A 196 2.54 -7.08 21.55
N LEU A 197 3.85 -7.24 21.67
CA LEU A 197 4.48 -8.39 22.32
C LEU A 197 4.17 -8.42 23.83
N LEU A 198 4.18 -7.29 24.53
CA LEU A 198 3.84 -7.19 25.96
C LEU A 198 2.40 -7.60 26.25
N LYS A 199 1.49 -7.51 25.29
CA LYS A 199 0.11 -8.01 25.41
C LYS A 199 0.02 -9.53 25.20
N THR A 200 1.06 -10.16 24.68
CA THR A 200 1.10 -11.62 24.51
C THR A 200 1.53 -12.32 25.80
N ARG A 201 1.03 -13.55 26.03
CA ARG A 201 1.42 -14.36 27.21
C ARG A 201 2.94 -14.53 27.34
N LEU A 202 3.65 -14.61 26.21
CA LEU A 202 5.10 -14.82 26.18
C LEU A 202 5.88 -13.66 26.81
N ALA A 203 5.47 -12.41 26.58
CA ALA A 203 6.12 -11.25 27.16
C ALA A 203 5.84 -11.11 28.66
N ARG A 204 4.68 -11.59 29.12
CA ARG A 204 4.36 -11.63 30.56
C ARG A 204 5.25 -12.60 31.34
N THR A 205 5.73 -13.65 30.68
CA THR A 205 6.58 -14.69 31.29
C THR A 205 8.06 -14.34 31.25
N LEU A 206 8.50 -13.55 30.25
CA LEU A 206 9.92 -13.29 30.00
C LEU A 206 10.45 -11.97 30.56
N LEU A 207 9.58 -11.02 30.96
CA LEU A 207 10.00 -9.69 31.43
C LEU A 207 9.52 -9.41 32.84
N PRO A 208 10.42 -8.98 33.76
CA PRO A 208 10.05 -8.52 35.10
C PRO A 208 9.05 -7.34 35.05
N ALA A 209 8.13 -7.27 36.01
CA ALA A 209 7.08 -6.26 36.06
C ALA A 209 7.60 -4.81 35.93
N GLY A 210 8.65 -4.46 36.66
CA GLY A 210 9.24 -3.11 36.61
C GLY A 210 9.94 -2.75 35.29
N THR A 211 10.32 -3.74 34.47
CA THR A 211 10.84 -3.50 33.12
C THR A 211 9.70 -3.23 32.14
N ARG A 212 8.56 -3.90 32.32
CA ARG A 212 7.33 -3.67 31.54
C ARG A 212 6.78 -2.26 31.74
N ASP A 213 6.74 -1.79 32.98
CA ASP A 213 6.20 -0.48 33.34
C ASP A 213 7.09 0.67 32.84
N ARG A 214 8.42 0.51 32.89
CA ARG A 214 9.39 1.49 32.32
C ARG A 214 9.32 1.56 30.79
N LEU A 215 9.14 0.44 30.11
CA LEU A 215 8.95 0.42 28.65
C LEU A 215 7.59 0.99 28.25
N TRP A 216 6.57 0.83 29.11
CA TRP A 216 5.26 1.43 28.93
C TRP A 216 5.28 2.96 29.08
N ALA A 217 5.91 3.49 30.13
CA ALA A 217 6.03 4.92 30.37
C ALA A 217 6.77 5.64 29.23
N ARG A 218 7.91 5.12 28.77
CA ARG A 218 8.69 5.67 27.65
C ARG A 218 7.96 5.65 26.30
N SER A 219 6.97 4.79 26.12
CA SER A 219 6.19 4.75 24.89
C SER A 219 5.06 5.79 24.85
N PHE A 220 4.71 6.39 25.97
CA PHE A 220 3.70 7.46 26.06
C PHE A 220 4.29 8.85 25.80
N ASP A 221 5.54 9.10 26.22
CA ASP A 221 6.21 10.40 26.05
C ASP A 221 6.62 10.70 24.60
N ALA A 222 6.67 9.69 23.73
CA ALA A 222 7.06 9.86 22.33
C ALA A 222 5.92 10.39 21.40
N GLN A 223 4.72 10.63 21.91
CA GLN A 223 3.58 11.13 21.12
C GLN A 223 3.34 12.64 21.23
N THR A 224 4.11 13.36 22.05
CA THR A 224 3.98 14.80 22.24
C THR A 224 5.25 15.56 21.88
N VAL A 225 5.68 15.46 20.61
CA VAL A 225 6.60 16.46 20.05
C VAL A 225 5.75 17.42 19.21
N ARG A 226 5.38 18.55 19.81
CA ARG A 226 4.89 19.72 19.07
C ARG A 226 6.09 20.30 18.30
N GLY A 227 6.04 20.29 17.00
CA GLY A 227 6.96 21.03 16.16
C GLY A 227 6.41 22.42 15.91
N ASP A 228 6.95 23.40 16.61
CA ASP A 228 6.74 24.83 16.32
C ASP A 228 7.75 25.22 15.21
N GLY A 229 7.34 25.11 13.96
CA GLY A 229 8.07 25.65 12.80
C GLY A 229 7.07 26.25 11.81
N PRO A 230 7.39 27.35 11.10
CA PRO A 230 6.47 27.98 10.18
C PRO A 230 6.19 27.04 8.99
N GLU A 231 4.90 26.80 8.74
CA GLU A 231 4.43 26.04 7.57
C GLU A 231 4.82 26.77 6.26
N PRO A 232 5.35 26.05 5.27
CA PRO A 232 5.47 26.64 3.93
C PRO A 232 4.07 26.82 3.34
N THR A 233 3.69 28.05 3.11
CA THR A 233 2.42 28.45 2.47
C THR A 233 2.47 28.04 1.00
N LEU A 234 2.02 26.84 0.68
CA LEU A 234 1.71 26.44 -0.70
C LEU A 234 0.26 26.84 -1.00
N ALA A 235 0.05 27.51 -2.13
CA ALA A 235 -1.28 27.87 -2.61
C ALA A 235 -2.18 26.63 -2.65
N GLN A 236 -3.29 26.66 -1.92
CA GLN A 236 -4.26 25.57 -1.91
C GLN A 236 -5.01 25.54 -3.25
N PRO A 237 -5.14 24.39 -3.91
CA PRO A 237 -6.00 24.26 -5.08
C PRO A 237 -7.47 24.45 -4.68
N GLU A 238 -8.29 24.99 -5.59
CA GLU A 238 -9.71 25.35 -5.35
C GLU A 238 -10.62 24.21 -4.84
N HIS A 239 -10.14 22.96 -4.86
CA HIS A 239 -10.89 21.74 -4.49
C HIS A 239 -10.33 21.00 -3.26
N SER A 240 -9.74 21.71 -2.29
CA SER A 240 -9.28 21.10 -1.04
C SER A 240 -10.43 20.91 -0.05
N ARG A 241 -10.66 19.68 0.42
CA ARG A 241 -11.61 19.39 1.52
C ARG A 241 -10.90 18.69 2.66
N PRO A 242 -11.03 19.17 3.92
CA PRO A 242 -10.50 18.46 5.08
C PRO A 242 -11.29 17.17 5.34
N ILE A 243 -10.60 16.08 5.59
CA ILE A 243 -11.23 14.84 6.06
C ILE A 243 -11.52 15.01 7.55
N GLY A 244 -12.77 14.74 7.94
CA GLY A 244 -13.18 14.72 9.34
C GLY A 244 -12.37 13.75 10.20
N PRO A 245 -12.50 13.83 11.54
CA PRO A 245 -11.68 13.07 12.47
C PRO A 245 -11.72 11.58 12.17
N ASP A 246 -10.55 10.99 12.23
CA ASP A 246 -10.19 9.60 11.97
C ASP A 246 -11.34 8.62 12.28
N THR A 247 -11.81 7.90 11.28
CA THR A 247 -12.83 6.84 11.41
C THR A 247 -12.38 5.69 12.31
N ASP A 248 -11.11 5.67 12.71
CA ASP A 248 -10.50 4.73 13.67
C ASP A 248 -11.12 4.80 15.08
N ALA A 249 -11.77 5.92 15.45
CA ALA A 249 -12.37 6.09 16.77
C ALA A 249 -13.68 5.32 16.99
N ARG A 250 -14.29 4.75 15.92
CA ARG A 250 -15.58 4.04 15.97
C ARG A 250 -15.48 2.55 15.71
N MET A 251 -14.29 1.93 15.78
CA MET A 251 -14.17 0.47 15.58
C MET A 251 -14.82 -0.31 16.72
N HIS A 252 -15.74 -1.20 16.35
CA HIS A 252 -16.47 -2.07 17.25
C HIS A 252 -15.50 -2.94 18.09
N PRO A 253 -15.77 -3.25 19.38
CA PRO A 253 -14.90 -4.07 20.25
C PRO A 253 -14.50 -5.44 19.68
N ARG A 254 -15.25 -5.98 18.72
CA ARG A 254 -14.94 -7.23 17.99
C ARG A 254 -13.75 -7.12 17.02
N ASP A 255 -13.34 -5.92 16.63
CA ASP A 255 -12.17 -5.66 15.79
C ASP A 255 -10.84 -5.63 16.58
N ARG A 256 -10.87 -5.92 17.87
CA ARG A 256 -9.67 -6.04 18.74
C ARG A 256 -8.91 -7.36 18.54
N GLU A 257 -8.88 -7.90 17.32
CA GLU A 257 -7.92 -8.97 17.06
C GLU A 257 -6.50 -8.46 17.28
N PRO A 258 -5.65 -9.23 17.98
CA PRO A 258 -4.27 -8.82 18.19
C PRO A 258 -3.57 -8.69 16.84
N LEU A 259 -3.26 -7.46 16.45
CA LEU A 259 -2.48 -7.13 15.27
C LEU A 259 -1.04 -7.59 15.44
N LEU A 260 -0.33 -7.80 14.30
CA LEU A 260 1.11 -8.09 14.24
C LEU A 260 1.53 -9.46 14.81
N ARG A 261 0.65 -10.46 14.88
CA ARG A 261 1.01 -11.82 15.35
C ARG A 261 2.04 -12.52 14.46
N GLY A 262 2.09 -12.19 13.17
CA GLY A 262 3.06 -12.73 12.20
C GLY A 262 4.28 -11.85 12.00
N ALA A 263 4.32 -10.66 12.64
CA ALA A 263 5.48 -9.78 12.58
C ALA A 263 6.70 -10.43 13.22
N ARG A 264 7.78 -10.55 12.46
CA ARG A 264 9.06 -11.11 12.93
C ARG A 264 10.22 -10.32 12.32
N PRO A 265 11.38 -10.25 13.00
CA PRO A 265 12.61 -9.79 12.37
C PRO A 265 12.81 -10.50 11.03
N GLY A 266 13.18 -9.78 9.98
CA GLY A 266 13.29 -10.32 8.61
C GLY A 266 12.02 -10.18 7.74
N ARG A 267 10.82 -10.03 8.35
CA ARG A 267 9.56 -9.71 7.63
C ARG A 267 9.12 -8.27 7.83
N VAL A 268 9.62 -7.62 8.88
CA VAL A 268 9.30 -6.24 9.25
C VAL A 268 10.59 -5.52 9.57
N ALA A 269 10.78 -4.34 9.01
CA ALA A 269 11.84 -3.43 9.40
C ALA A 269 11.47 -2.80 10.76
N ILE A 270 12.27 -3.06 11.79
CA ILE A 270 12.03 -2.53 13.13
C ILE A 270 12.76 -1.20 13.27
N LEU A 271 12.00 -0.12 13.45
CA LEU A 271 12.55 1.23 13.57
C LEU A 271 12.86 1.55 15.04
N LEU A 272 14.08 1.99 15.31
CA LEU A 272 14.52 2.43 16.63
C LEU A 272 15.55 3.55 16.50
N GLY A 273 15.25 4.73 17.07
CA GLY A 273 16.20 5.87 17.14
C GLY A 273 16.77 6.29 15.78
N GLY A 274 15.93 6.37 14.73
CA GLY A 274 16.35 6.76 13.39
C GLY A 274 17.10 5.68 12.61
N ARG A 275 17.07 4.43 13.08
CA ARG A 275 17.74 3.29 12.43
C ARG A 275 16.78 2.11 12.23
N VAL A 276 17.08 1.29 11.23
CA VAL A 276 16.44 -0.01 11.03
C VAL A 276 17.28 -1.08 11.73
N LEU A 277 16.72 -1.76 12.72
CA LEU A 277 17.41 -2.84 13.42
C LEU A 277 17.65 -4.02 12.46
N GLY A 278 18.88 -4.52 12.45
CA GLY A 278 19.30 -5.59 11.53
C GLY A 278 19.62 -5.12 10.11
N GLY A 279 19.68 -3.80 9.89
CA GLY A 279 20.03 -3.18 8.62
C GLY A 279 18.84 -2.81 7.73
N ALA A 280 18.94 -1.68 7.08
CA ALA A 280 17.99 -1.21 6.08
C ALA A 280 18.38 -1.75 4.68
N ARG A 281 17.37 -2.01 3.84
CA ARG A 281 17.58 -2.37 2.43
C ARG A 281 17.86 -1.15 1.55
N PHE A 282 17.42 0.03 2.01
CA PHE A 282 17.66 1.34 1.44
C PHE A 282 17.89 2.34 2.58
N PRO A 283 18.69 3.40 2.39
CA PRO A 283 18.87 4.42 3.43
C PRO A 283 17.55 5.06 3.90
N ASP A 284 16.60 5.16 2.99
CA ASP A 284 15.29 5.76 3.13
C ASP A 284 14.15 4.70 3.04
N GLU A 285 14.43 3.44 3.41
CA GLU A 285 13.51 2.30 3.30
C GLU A 285 12.07 2.61 3.78
N PRO A 286 11.84 3.34 4.89
CA PRO A 286 10.48 3.60 5.35
C PRO A 286 9.64 4.45 4.38
N VAL A 287 10.19 5.48 3.73
CA VAL A 287 9.42 6.27 2.75
C VAL A 287 9.19 5.48 1.46
N ARG A 288 10.15 4.67 1.03
CA ARG A 288 9.96 3.76 -0.12
C ARG A 288 8.87 2.73 0.13
N HIS A 289 8.76 2.24 1.36
CA HIS A 289 7.65 1.35 1.70
C HIS A 289 6.30 2.06 1.69
N LYS A 290 6.23 3.31 2.15
CA LYS A 290 5.00 4.12 1.98
C LYS A 290 4.60 4.30 0.51
N ILE A 291 5.59 4.40 -0.39
CA ILE A 291 5.32 4.44 -1.84
C ILE A 291 4.81 3.08 -2.34
N LEU A 292 5.38 1.98 -1.86
CA LEU A 292 4.89 0.64 -2.19
C LEU A 292 3.40 0.50 -1.83
N ASP A 293 3.03 0.86 -0.60
CA ASP A 293 1.65 0.84 -0.12
C ASP A 293 0.76 1.75 -0.96
N LEU A 294 1.22 2.98 -1.23
CA LEU A 294 0.50 3.96 -2.05
C LEU A 294 0.22 3.43 -3.47
N VAL A 295 1.20 2.82 -4.12
CA VAL A 295 1.03 2.21 -5.46
C VAL A 295 0.00 1.08 -5.42
N GLY A 296 0.02 0.26 -4.39
CA GLY A 296 -0.95 -0.82 -4.19
C GLY A 296 -2.37 -0.32 -3.94
N ASP A 297 -2.50 0.70 -3.11
CA ASP A 297 -3.79 1.31 -2.81
C ASP A 297 -4.37 2.06 -4.02
N LEU A 298 -3.53 2.80 -4.75
CA LEU A 298 -3.95 3.50 -5.97
C LEU A 298 -4.41 2.55 -7.09
N ALA A 299 -3.89 1.31 -7.13
CA ALA A 299 -4.35 0.30 -8.07
C ALA A 299 -5.84 -0.08 -7.87
N LEU A 300 -6.41 0.21 -6.70
CA LEU A 300 -7.84 0.03 -6.41
C LEU A 300 -8.74 1.02 -7.16
N ALA A 301 -8.20 2.02 -7.83
CA ALA A 301 -8.94 2.83 -8.81
C ALA A 301 -9.48 2.01 -9.99
N GLY A 302 -8.99 0.78 -10.20
CA GLY A 302 -9.41 -0.13 -11.25
C GLY A 302 -8.77 0.12 -12.61
N ARG A 303 -8.06 1.24 -12.74
CA ARG A 303 -7.24 1.59 -13.88
C ARG A 303 -5.93 2.20 -13.40
N PRO A 304 -4.81 1.98 -14.10
CA PRO A 304 -3.57 2.67 -13.80
C PRO A 304 -3.75 4.19 -13.91
N ILE A 305 -3.12 4.92 -13.01
CA ILE A 305 -3.14 6.38 -13.02
C ILE A 305 -2.05 6.89 -13.98
N LEU A 306 -2.40 7.82 -14.82
CA LEU A 306 -1.49 8.64 -15.63
C LEU A 306 -1.50 10.05 -15.04
N GLY A 307 -0.45 10.39 -14.31
CA GLY A 307 -0.34 11.63 -13.55
C GLY A 307 0.74 11.54 -12.48
N ARG A 308 1.02 12.65 -11.80
CA ARG A 308 1.93 12.71 -10.67
C ARG A 308 1.16 12.72 -9.37
N ILE A 309 1.56 11.91 -8.41
CA ILE A 309 1.02 11.89 -7.05
C ILE A 309 2.03 12.49 -6.09
N VAL A 310 1.67 13.59 -5.46
CA VAL A 310 2.44 14.25 -4.41
C VAL A 310 1.79 13.93 -3.07
N ALA A 311 2.54 13.41 -2.12
CA ALA A 311 2.00 13.04 -0.83
C ALA A 311 2.95 13.39 0.33
N ASN A 312 2.37 13.90 1.40
CA ASN A 312 3.04 14.01 2.69
C ASN A 312 2.36 13.06 3.68
N CYS A 313 3.14 12.24 4.35
CA CYS A 313 2.67 11.28 5.35
C CYS A 313 1.48 10.42 4.89
N PRO A 314 1.49 9.80 3.68
CA PRO A 314 0.37 9.01 3.19
C PRO A 314 0.06 7.84 4.14
N THR A 315 -1.25 7.55 4.26
CA THR A 315 -1.79 6.40 4.99
C THR A 315 -2.84 5.72 4.12
N HIS A 316 -3.16 4.46 4.36
CA HIS A 316 -4.23 3.76 3.64
C HIS A 316 -5.56 4.53 3.72
N ALA A 317 -5.92 5.04 4.91
CA ALA A 317 -7.14 5.82 5.09
C ALA A 317 -7.16 7.09 4.22
N LEU A 318 -6.04 7.81 4.15
CA LEU A 318 -5.92 9.00 3.31
C LEU A 318 -6.00 8.65 1.82
N THR A 319 -5.36 7.55 1.39
CA THR A 319 -5.42 7.12 -0.01
C THR A 319 -6.84 6.70 -0.40
N PHE A 320 -7.58 6.03 0.49
CA PHE A 320 -8.99 5.69 0.22
C PHE A 320 -9.89 6.90 0.15
N ALA A 321 -9.72 7.85 1.07
CA ALA A 321 -10.45 9.10 1.01
C ALA A 321 -10.15 9.86 -0.28
N PHE A 322 -8.87 9.92 -0.66
CA PHE A 322 -8.46 10.52 -1.93
C PHE A 322 -9.11 9.84 -3.14
N LEU A 323 -9.06 8.52 -3.25
CA LEU A 323 -9.69 7.80 -4.35
C LEU A 323 -11.20 7.98 -4.37
N THR A 324 -11.85 7.94 -3.19
CA THR A 324 -13.29 8.13 -3.07
C THR A 324 -13.70 9.52 -3.55
N GLU A 325 -12.99 10.54 -3.12
CA GLU A 325 -13.29 11.91 -3.53
C GLU A 325 -12.90 12.18 -4.98
N LEU A 326 -11.75 11.68 -5.46
CA LEU A 326 -11.35 11.81 -6.87
C LEU A 326 -12.42 11.24 -7.81
N MET A 327 -13.00 10.07 -7.50
CA MET A 327 -14.05 9.47 -8.32
C MET A 327 -15.34 10.30 -8.34
N ARG A 328 -15.57 11.18 -7.37
CA ARG A 328 -16.71 12.10 -7.31
C ARG A 328 -16.48 13.40 -8.10
N HIS A 329 -15.25 13.62 -8.58
CA HIS A 329 -14.81 14.79 -9.31
C HIS A 329 -14.36 14.43 -10.74
N PRO A 330 -15.31 14.00 -11.64
CA PRO A 330 -14.98 13.56 -12.99
C PRO A 330 -14.36 14.65 -13.86
N GLU A 331 -14.47 15.91 -13.48
CA GLU A 331 -13.80 17.04 -14.12
C GLU A 331 -12.29 17.02 -13.95
N CYS A 332 -11.77 16.33 -12.92
CA CYS A 332 -10.34 16.25 -12.63
C CYS A 332 -9.62 15.12 -13.35
N TRP A 333 -10.35 14.20 -14.01
CA TRP A 333 -9.76 13.04 -14.68
C TRP A 333 -10.58 12.61 -15.90
N GLU A 334 -9.95 11.79 -16.73
CA GLU A 334 -10.61 11.13 -17.86
C GLU A 334 -10.06 9.71 -18.06
N VAL A 335 -10.83 8.85 -18.72
CA VAL A 335 -10.35 7.54 -19.16
C VAL A 335 -9.86 7.66 -20.59
N VAL A 336 -8.60 7.26 -20.81
CA VAL A 336 -7.98 7.26 -22.13
C VAL A 336 -7.31 5.92 -22.41
N THR A 337 -7.23 5.54 -23.68
CA THR A 337 -6.40 4.41 -24.12
C THR A 337 -4.98 4.90 -24.37
N LEU A 338 -3.99 4.19 -23.86
CA LEU A 338 -2.60 4.50 -24.14
C LEU A 338 -2.26 4.08 -25.58
N ALA A 339 -1.79 5.04 -26.39
CA ALA A 339 -1.11 4.74 -27.63
C ALA A 339 0.15 3.91 -27.33
N GLU A 340 0.55 3.00 -28.24
CA GLU A 340 1.89 2.40 -28.15
C GLU A 340 2.89 3.54 -28.17
N ALA A 341 3.72 3.62 -27.14
CA ALA A 341 4.89 4.48 -27.23
C ALA A 341 5.75 3.92 -28.36
N GLY A 342 5.80 4.63 -29.49
CA GLY A 342 6.74 4.31 -30.55
C GLY A 342 8.16 4.22 -29.98
N PRO A 343 9.10 3.49 -30.60
CA PRO A 343 10.49 3.48 -30.17
C PRO A 343 10.92 4.93 -30.09
N GLY A 344 11.31 5.36 -28.87
CA GLY A 344 11.67 6.73 -28.61
C GLY A 344 12.66 7.22 -29.65
N ASN A 345 12.33 8.27 -30.38
CA ASN A 345 13.28 9.08 -31.08
C ASN A 345 14.28 9.58 -30.03
N ALA A 346 15.38 8.86 -29.90
CA ALA A 346 16.59 9.41 -29.34
C ALA A 346 16.96 10.59 -30.26
N ALA A 347 16.58 11.79 -29.86
CA ALA A 347 17.05 12.99 -30.52
C ALA A 347 18.57 13.02 -30.41
N THR A 348 19.22 12.62 -31.49
CA THR A 348 20.55 13.03 -31.82
C THR A 348 20.55 14.55 -31.98
N THR A 349 21.07 15.26 -31.02
CA THR A 349 21.96 16.44 -31.19
C THR A 349 22.68 16.70 -29.89
#